data_1a8bb1fcc468d6b96e83e54debd69c65
#
_entry.id   1a8bb1fcc468d6b96e83e54debd69c65
#
_cell.length_a   1.000
_cell.length_b   1.000
_cell.length_c   1.000
_cell.angle_alpha   90.00
_cell.angle_beta   90.00
_cell.angle_gamma   90.00
#
_symmetry.space_group_name_H-M   'P 1'
#
loop_
_entity.id
_entity.type
_entity.pdbx_description
1 polymer ?
#
loop_
_entity_poly.entity_id
_entity_poly.type
_entity_poly.pdbx_seq_one_letter_code
_entity_poly.pdbx_strand_id
1 'polypeptide(L)'
;MNTKGKDLTKEPPRSPKTWVGGYAILGRTIDKCRALLWGNIGEYHFDCPLDNMLLGFKGVKGDDFKAFVETGASDEDIAKWLDRNGVPKSAEEKRV
;
A
#
# COMPACT_ATOMS: atom_id res chain seq x y z
N MET A 1 -5.78 -7.32 16.94
CA MET A 1 -5.69 -6.23 16.01
C MET A 1 -6.45 -6.50 14.72
N ASN A 2 -7.24 -5.57 14.27
CA ASN A 2 -8.04 -5.74 13.06
C ASN A 2 -7.47 -5.00 11.88
N THR A 3 -6.70 -5.70 11.06
CA THR A 3 -6.22 -5.15 9.81
C THR A 3 -7.13 -5.60 8.68
N LYS A 4 -8.41 -5.34 8.86
CA LYS A 4 -9.41 -5.81 7.95
C LYS A 4 -9.46 -4.93 6.70
N GLY A 5 -9.45 -5.54 5.54
CA GLY A 5 -9.56 -4.86 4.28
C GLY A 5 -10.48 -5.62 3.35
N LYS A 6 -10.28 -5.46 2.04
CA LYS A 6 -11.04 -6.22 1.06
C LYS A 6 -10.68 -7.70 1.13
N ASP A 7 -11.69 -8.55 0.89
CA ASP A 7 -11.47 -9.97 0.72
C ASP A 7 -11.09 -10.22 -0.74
N LEU A 8 -9.81 -10.38 -0.99
CA LEU A 8 -9.30 -10.53 -2.36
C LEU A 8 -9.55 -11.92 -2.96
N THR A 9 -10.20 -12.81 -2.19
CA THR A 9 -10.70 -14.06 -2.75
C THR A 9 -12.04 -13.84 -3.47
N LYS A 10 -12.68 -12.69 -3.23
CA LYS A 10 -14.02 -12.38 -3.77
C LYS A 10 -14.06 -11.14 -4.65
N GLU A 11 -13.16 -10.19 -4.44
CA GLU A 11 -13.11 -8.97 -5.23
C GLU A 11 -11.67 -8.52 -5.44
N PRO A 12 -11.38 -7.76 -6.50
CA PRO A 12 -10.02 -7.32 -6.75
C PRO A 12 -9.62 -6.17 -5.81
N PRO A 13 -8.30 -5.98 -5.60
CA PRO A 13 -7.83 -4.77 -4.94
C PRO A 13 -8.11 -3.56 -5.82
N ARG A 14 -8.02 -2.37 -5.24
CA ARG A 14 -8.23 -1.13 -5.99
C ARG A 14 -7.29 -1.06 -7.19
N SER A 15 -7.74 -0.36 -8.24
CA SER A 15 -6.94 -0.14 -9.43
C SER A 15 -5.63 0.60 -9.09
N PRO A 16 -4.52 0.28 -9.77
CA PRO A 16 -3.30 1.07 -9.60
C PRO A 16 -3.47 2.54 -10.02
N LYS A 17 -4.57 2.86 -10.71
CA LYS A 17 -4.90 4.24 -11.09
C LYS A 17 -5.72 4.97 -10.02
N THR A 18 -6.11 4.30 -8.94
CA THR A 18 -6.80 4.94 -7.83
C THR A 18 -5.78 5.59 -6.91
N TRP A 19 -5.85 6.90 -6.77
CA TRP A 19 -4.86 7.67 -6.02
C TRP A 19 -5.23 7.76 -4.54
N VAL A 20 -4.23 7.61 -3.68
CA VAL A 20 -4.36 7.80 -2.23
C VAL A 20 -3.23 8.71 -1.78
N GLY A 21 -3.58 9.85 -1.19
CA GLY A 21 -2.59 10.79 -0.68
C GLY A 21 -1.63 11.30 -1.75
N GLY A 22 -2.06 11.34 -3.01
CA GLY A 22 -1.24 11.76 -4.13
C GLY A 22 -0.37 10.66 -4.74
N TYR A 23 -0.49 9.43 -4.25
CA TYR A 23 0.27 8.29 -4.79
C TYR A 23 -0.62 7.41 -5.65
N ALA A 24 -0.20 7.16 -6.90
CA ALA A 24 -0.79 6.11 -7.71
C ALA A 24 -0.30 4.76 -7.13
N ILE A 25 -1.02 3.69 -7.38
CA ILE A 25 -0.69 2.33 -6.91
C ILE A 25 -0.94 2.13 -5.41
N LEU A 26 -0.78 3.15 -4.58
CA LEU A 26 -0.85 2.99 -3.12
C LEU A 26 -2.13 2.30 -2.65
N GLY A 27 -3.29 2.68 -3.19
CA GLY A 27 -4.56 2.05 -2.80
C GLY A 27 -4.54 0.55 -3.02
N ARG A 28 -4.00 0.11 -4.16
CA ARG A 28 -3.87 -1.30 -4.48
C ARG A 28 -2.89 -2.01 -3.54
N THR A 29 -1.76 -1.38 -3.26
CA THR A 29 -0.75 -1.91 -2.35
C THR A 29 -1.31 -2.07 -0.94
N ILE A 30 -2.07 -1.07 -0.47
CA ILE A 30 -2.73 -1.13 0.84
C ILE A 30 -3.72 -2.28 0.88
N ASP A 31 -4.56 -2.42 -0.14
CA ASP A 31 -5.57 -3.48 -0.17
C ASP A 31 -4.93 -4.86 -0.10
N LYS A 32 -3.84 -5.07 -0.84
CA LYS A 32 -3.14 -6.35 -0.81
C LYS A 32 -2.46 -6.60 0.53
N CYS A 33 -1.87 -5.56 1.12
CA CYS A 33 -1.22 -5.68 2.42
C CYS A 33 -2.22 -6.04 3.52
N ARG A 34 -3.35 -5.35 3.55
CA ARG A 34 -4.41 -5.65 4.53
C ARG A 34 -4.96 -7.05 4.36
N ALA A 35 -5.17 -7.47 3.11
CA ALA A 35 -5.67 -8.81 2.83
C ALA A 35 -4.67 -9.88 3.25
N LEU A 36 -3.39 -9.64 3.04
CA LEU A 36 -2.35 -10.55 3.51
C LEU A 36 -2.38 -10.70 5.03
N LEU A 37 -2.48 -9.58 5.75
CA LEU A 37 -2.52 -9.59 7.21
C LEU A 37 -3.77 -10.26 7.75
N TRP A 38 -4.88 -10.15 7.02
CA TRP A 38 -6.15 -10.74 7.41
C TRP A 38 -6.30 -12.19 6.94
N GLY A 39 -5.45 -12.64 6.01
CA GLY A 39 -5.52 -14.00 5.48
C GLY A 39 -6.42 -14.17 4.27
N ASN A 40 -6.81 -13.09 3.60
CA ASN A 40 -7.73 -13.11 2.46
C ASN A 40 -7.13 -12.54 1.18
N ILE A 41 -5.83 -12.69 1.01
CA ILE A 41 -5.15 -12.15 -0.17
C ILE A 41 -5.45 -12.94 -1.46
N GLY A 42 -5.88 -14.19 -1.32
CA GLY A 42 -6.20 -15.01 -2.48
C GLY A 42 -4.97 -15.28 -3.33
N GLU A 43 -5.11 -15.09 -4.64
CA GLU A 43 -4.02 -15.32 -5.59
C GLU A 43 -3.13 -14.09 -5.80
N TYR A 44 -3.45 -12.98 -5.15
CA TYR A 44 -2.63 -11.77 -5.25
C TYR A 44 -1.39 -11.88 -4.37
N HIS A 45 -0.39 -11.08 -4.68
CA HIS A 45 0.87 -11.05 -3.93
C HIS A 45 1.18 -9.64 -3.47
N PHE A 46 1.53 -9.51 -2.20
CA PHE A 46 2.04 -8.25 -1.66
C PHE A 46 3.56 -8.20 -1.86
N ASP A 47 4.10 -7.00 -1.98
CA ASP A 47 5.54 -6.75 -2.20
C ASP A 47 6.00 -7.31 -3.55
N CYS A 48 5.08 -7.32 -4.52
CA CYS A 48 5.37 -7.74 -5.88
C CYS A 48 6.05 -6.60 -6.66
N PRO A 49 6.51 -6.87 -7.89
CA PRO A 49 7.15 -5.82 -8.70
C PRO A 49 6.32 -4.55 -8.84
N LEU A 50 4.99 -4.66 -8.97
CA LEU A 50 4.11 -3.49 -9.07
C LEU A 50 4.12 -2.68 -7.78
N ASP A 51 4.02 -3.35 -6.63
CA ASP A 51 4.08 -2.67 -5.33
C ASP A 51 5.44 -2.00 -5.16
N ASN A 52 6.49 -2.62 -5.63
CA ASN A 52 7.84 -2.07 -5.52
C ASN A 52 8.12 -0.92 -6.48
N MET A 53 7.27 -0.69 -7.47
CA MET A 53 7.32 0.57 -8.22
C MET A 53 7.05 1.74 -7.30
N LEU A 54 6.16 1.57 -6.31
CA LEU A 54 5.88 2.59 -5.31
C LEU A 54 6.88 2.55 -4.16
N LEU A 55 7.06 1.38 -3.56
CA LEU A 55 7.91 1.24 -2.37
C LEU A 55 9.37 1.53 -2.70
N GLY A 56 9.86 1.05 -3.84
CA GLY A 56 11.21 1.32 -4.30
C GLY A 56 11.40 2.79 -4.66
N PHE A 57 10.39 3.41 -5.26
CA PHE A 57 10.39 4.83 -5.57
C PHE A 57 10.58 5.66 -4.29
N LYS A 58 9.93 5.28 -3.21
CA LYS A 58 10.05 5.94 -1.91
C LYS A 58 11.27 5.47 -1.11
N GLY A 59 11.91 4.39 -1.52
CA GLY A 59 13.01 3.81 -0.76
C GLY A 59 12.55 3.17 0.56
N VAL A 60 11.35 2.63 0.58
CA VAL A 60 10.74 2.02 1.77
C VAL A 60 10.68 0.51 1.56
N LYS A 61 10.99 -0.25 2.61
CA LYS A 61 10.91 -1.71 2.55
C LYS A 61 9.49 -2.19 2.75
N GLY A 62 9.12 -3.25 2.04
CA GLY A 62 7.80 -3.85 2.18
C GLY A 62 7.48 -4.29 3.60
N ASP A 63 8.47 -4.83 4.31
CA ASP A 63 8.28 -5.25 5.71
C ASP A 63 7.95 -4.08 6.63
N ASP A 64 8.58 -2.93 6.43
CA ASP A 64 8.31 -1.74 7.23
C ASP A 64 6.92 -1.19 6.93
N PHE A 65 6.54 -1.19 5.65
CA PHE A 65 5.21 -0.78 5.22
C PHE A 65 4.14 -1.69 5.85
N LYS A 66 4.34 -2.99 5.77
CA LYS A 66 3.43 -3.98 6.34
C LYS A 66 3.28 -3.79 7.85
N ALA A 67 4.39 -3.57 8.56
CA ALA A 67 4.35 -3.35 10.00
C ALA A 67 3.49 -2.14 10.36
N PHE A 68 3.58 -1.07 9.58
CA PHE A 68 2.76 0.11 9.83
C PHE A 68 1.28 -0.15 9.52
N VAL A 69 0.98 -0.83 8.41
CA VAL A 69 -0.40 -1.19 8.05
C VAL A 69 -1.02 -2.07 9.15
N GLU A 70 -0.23 -2.93 9.74
CA GLU A 70 -0.67 -3.84 10.80
C GLU A 70 -1.17 -3.10 12.04
N THR A 71 -0.78 -1.86 12.24
CA THR A 71 -1.27 -1.06 13.36
C THR A 71 -2.75 -0.69 13.23
N GLY A 72 -3.35 -0.95 12.09
CA GLY A 72 -4.75 -0.57 11.82
C GLY A 72 -4.87 0.83 11.22
N ALA A 73 -3.78 1.37 10.70
CA ALA A 73 -3.76 2.71 10.13
C ALA A 73 -4.74 2.85 8.96
N SER A 74 -5.34 4.03 8.83
CA SER A 74 -6.20 4.36 7.70
C SER A 74 -5.38 4.61 6.44
N ASP A 75 -6.05 4.67 5.28
CA ASP A 75 -5.39 5.03 4.03
C ASP A 75 -4.65 6.36 4.16
N GLU A 76 -5.29 7.33 4.79
CA GLU A 76 -4.71 8.66 4.97
C GLU A 76 -3.47 8.61 5.85
N ASP A 77 -3.53 7.86 6.94
CA ASP A 77 -2.38 7.68 7.84
C ASP A 77 -1.22 7.01 7.13
N ILE A 78 -1.51 6.03 6.30
CA ILE A 78 -0.49 5.30 5.53
C ILE A 78 0.17 6.23 4.52
N ALA A 79 -0.62 7.06 3.83
CA ALA A 79 -0.06 8.04 2.89
C ALA A 79 0.85 9.04 3.61
N LYS A 80 0.45 9.50 4.78
CA LYS A 80 1.27 10.41 5.59
C LYS A 80 2.55 9.73 6.07
N TRP A 81 2.46 8.46 6.42
CA TRP A 81 3.63 7.69 6.82
C TRP A 81 4.63 7.60 5.66
N LEU A 82 4.15 7.35 4.44
CA LEU A 82 5.00 7.34 3.26
C LEU A 82 5.65 8.71 3.02
N ASP A 83 4.90 9.80 3.23
CA ASP A 83 5.45 11.13 3.05
C ASP A 83 6.63 11.40 4.00
N ARG A 84 6.60 10.83 5.21
CA ARG A 84 7.62 11.04 6.24
C ARG A 84 8.77 10.05 6.21
N ASN A 85 8.63 8.96 5.46
CA ASN A 85 9.63 7.89 5.42
C ASN A 85 10.24 7.76 4.04
N GLY A 86 11.43 7.18 3.99
CA GLY A 86 12.12 7.00 2.74
C GLY A 86 12.57 8.33 2.11
N VAL A 87 12.59 8.36 0.79
CA VAL A 87 13.06 9.52 0.02
C VAL A 87 11.92 10.52 -0.17
N PRO A 88 12.10 11.80 0.22
CA PRO A 88 11.06 12.81 -0.01
C PRO A 88 10.76 12.98 -1.51
N LYS A 89 9.48 13.13 -1.84
CA LYS A 89 9.04 13.31 -3.22
C LYS A 89 8.07 14.49 -3.31
N SER A 90 8.16 15.25 -4.39
CA SER A 90 7.22 16.32 -4.67
C SER A 90 5.89 15.74 -5.14
N ALA A 91 4.84 16.56 -5.15
CA ALA A 91 3.54 16.15 -5.66
C ALA A 91 3.64 15.68 -7.12
N GLU A 92 4.46 16.34 -7.92
CA GLU A 92 4.65 15.95 -9.32
C GLU A 92 5.33 14.59 -9.46
N GLU A 93 6.35 14.33 -8.65
CA GLU A 93 7.06 13.06 -8.68
C GLU A 93 6.15 11.90 -8.28
N LYS A 94 5.23 12.12 -7.34
CA LYS A 94 4.29 11.10 -6.88
C LYS A 94 3.31 10.68 -7.97
N ARG A 95 3.16 11.47 -9.02
CA ARG A 95 2.23 11.20 -10.12
C ARG A 95 2.75 10.23 -11.16
N VAL A 96 3.92 9.75 -11.01
CA VAL A 96 4.54 8.82 -11.97
C VAL A 96 3.87 7.46 -11.94
#